data_9cc6a73e0eafe6fbec838ee254cde01b
#
_entry.id   9cc6a73e0eafe6fbec838ee254cde01b
#
_cell.length_a   1.000
_cell.length_b   1.000
_cell.length_c   1.000
_cell.angle_alpha   90.00
_cell.angle_beta   90.00
_cell.angle_gamma   90.00
#
_symmetry.space_group_name_H-M   'P 1'
#
loop_
_entity.id
_entity.type
_entity.pdbx_description
1 polymer ?
#
loop_
_entity_poly.entity_id
_entity_poly.type
_entity_poly.pdbx_seq_one_letter_code
_entity_poly.pdbx_strand_id
1 'polypeptide(L)'
;METVYIVGAVRTAIGKYGGSLKSVPAHQLGALVIREALVRAGVDGALVDEVILGEVRQSTEASNIARCAALEAGLPETVPGF
;
A
#
# COMPACT_ATOMS: atom_id res chain seq x y z
N MET A 1 11.28 26.63 4.96
CA MET A 1 11.11 25.29 4.33
C MET A 1 10.79 24.27 5.41
N GLU A 2 9.72 23.53 5.22
CA GLU A 2 9.38 22.44 6.15
C GLU A 2 10.26 21.23 5.91
N THR A 3 10.62 20.56 6.98
CA THR A 3 11.40 19.33 6.90
C THR A 3 10.46 18.14 6.76
N VAL A 4 10.74 17.27 5.79
CA VAL A 4 9.98 16.05 5.54
C VAL A 4 10.82 14.84 5.94
N TYR A 5 10.22 13.90 6.64
CA TYR A 5 10.90 12.71 7.13
C TYR A 5 10.31 11.43 6.53
N ILE A 6 11.19 10.45 6.28
CA ILE A 6 10.79 9.08 6.01
C ILE A 6 10.85 8.34 7.34
N VAL A 7 9.71 7.86 7.83
CA VAL A 7 9.63 7.23 9.14
C VAL A 7 9.52 5.70 9.08
N GLY A 8 9.38 5.14 7.90
CA GLY A 8 9.33 3.70 7.71
C GLY A 8 9.53 3.35 6.25
N ALA A 9 10.08 2.19 5.98
CA ALA A 9 10.28 1.68 4.63
C ALA A 9 10.21 0.16 4.65
N VAL A 10 9.44 -0.41 3.74
CA VAL A 10 9.26 -1.86 3.64
C VAL A 10 9.11 -2.26 2.19
N ARG A 11 9.34 -3.52 1.89
CA ARG A 11 9.08 -4.11 0.58
C ARG A 11 8.69 -5.56 0.73
N THR A 12 8.06 -6.12 -0.29
CA THR A 12 7.88 -7.56 -0.41
C THR A 12 9.08 -8.17 -1.13
N ALA A 13 9.14 -9.50 -1.19
CA ALA A 13 10.05 -10.19 -2.07
C ALA A 13 9.75 -9.80 -3.53
N ILE A 14 10.76 -9.82 -4.38
CA ILE A 14 10.60 -9.63 -5.83
C ILE A 14 10.35 -11.01 -6.43
N GLY A 15 9.15 -11.19 -7.00
CA GLY A 15 8.78 -12.41 -7.69
C GLY A 15 9.07 -12.30 -9.19
N LYS A 16 9.33 -13.43 -9.84
CA LYS A 16 9.42 -13.45 -11.29
C LYS A 16 8.08 -13.83 -11.92
N TYR A 17 7.90 -13.51 -13.18
CA TYR A 17 6.67 -13.80 -13.94
C TYR A 17 6.28 -15.28 -13.80
N GLY A 18 5.05 -15.52 -13.38
CA GLY A 18 4.54 -16.87 -13.14
C GLY A 18 5.14 -17.57 -11.92
N GLY A 19 5.90 -16.86 -11.09
CA GLY A 19 6.58 -17.43 -9.93
C GLY A 19 5.76 -17.45 -8.64
N SER A 20 6.43 -17.35 -7.51
CA SER A 20 5.85 -17.56 -6.18
C SER A 20 4.75 -16.57 -5.80
N LEU A 21 4.73 -15.37 -6.41
CA LEU A 21 3.72 -14.34 -6.11
C LEU A 21 2.57 -14.29 -7.11
N LYS A 22 2.50 -15.23 -8.06
CA LYS A 22 1.50 -15.18 -9.14
C LYS A 22 0.05 -15.23 -8.64
N SER A 23 -0.22 -15.86 -7.51
CA SER A 23 -1.55 -15.99 -6.93
C SER A 23 -1.93 -14.85 -5.99
N VAL A 24 -1.03 -13.89 -5.77
CA VAL A 24 -1.27 -12.77 -4.87
C VAL A 24 -1.60 -11.53 -5.69
N PRO A 25 -2.85 -11.02 -5.63
CA PRO A 25 -3.21 -9.79 -6.33
C PRO A 25 -2.39 -8.59 -5.85
N ALA A 26 -2.14 -7.64 -6.76
CA ALA A 26 -1.33 -6.47 -6.45
C ALA A 26 -1.89 -5.65 -5.28
N HIS A 27 -3.22 -5.50 -5.18
CA HIS A 27 -3.82 -4.74 -4.09
C HIS A 27 -3.59 -5.41 -2.73
N GLN A 28 -3.48 -6.74 -2.66
CA GLN A 28 -3.14 -7.45 -1.43
C GLN A 28 -1.69 -7.22 -1.03
N LEU A 29 -0.78 -7.22 -2.00
CA LEU A 29 0.61 -6.85 -1.74
C LEU A 29 0.72 -5.41 -1.23
N GLY A 30 -0.03 -4.50 -1.85
CA GLY A 30 -0.10 -3.12 -1.40
C GLY A 30 -0.62 -2.99 0.03
N ALA A 31 -1.69 -3.71 0.36
CA ALA A 31 -2.25 -3.70 1.71
C ALA A 31 -1.25 -4.24 2.74
N LEU A 32 -0.52 -5.29 2.39
CA LEU A 32 0.49 -5.87 3.27
C LEU A 32 1.60 -4.87 3.59
N VAL A 33 2.14 -4.18 2.58
CA VAL A 33 3.22 -3.21 2.81
C VAL A 33 2.72 -1.98 3.56
N ILE A 34 1.49 -1.54 3.34
CA ILE A 34 0.90 -0.43 4.09
C ILE A 34 0.82 -0.78 5.57
N ARG A 35 0.25 -1.93 5.91
CA ARG A 35 0.14 -2.37 7.30
C ARG A 35 1.50 -2.48 7.98
N GLU A 36 2.46 -3.12 7.33
CA GLU A 36 3.79 -3.32 7.91
C GLU A 36 4.52 -2.00 8.08
N ALA A 37 4.41 -1.08 7.12
CA ALA A 37 5.03 0.23 7.21
C ALA A 37 4.49 1.01 8.41
N LEU A 38 3.18 0.97 8.65
CA LEU A 38 2.55 1.63 9.78
C LEU A 38 3.01 1.03 11.11
N VAL A 39 3.10 -0.29 11.19
CA VAL A 39 3.57 -0.99 12.38
C VAL A 39 5.02 -0.58 12.71
N ARG A 40 5.90 -0.62 11.71
CA ARG A 40 7.32 -0.26 11.92
C ARG A 40 7.52 1.21 12.25
N ALA A 41 6.69 2.08 11.68
CA ALA A 41 6.74 3.51 11.98
C ALA A 41 6.08 3.85 13.32
N GLY A 42 5.28 2.96 13.89
CA GLY A 42 4.51 3.23 15.10
C GLY A 42 3.40 4.26 14.87
N VAL A 43 2.84 4.29 13.66
CA VAL A 43 1.80 5.25 13.27
C VAL A 43 0.44 4.55 13.22
N ASP A 44 -0.56 5.15 13.88
CA ASP A 44 -1.93 4.69 13.78
C ASP A 44 -2.48 5.02 12.39
N GLY A 45 -3.20 4.07 11.76
CA GLY A 45 -3.82 4.28 10.45
C GLY A 45 -4.74 5.50 10.39
N ALA A 46 -5.35 5.87 11.52
CA ALA A 46 -6.21 7.05 11.59
C ALA A 46 -5.44 8.37 11.39
N LEU A 47 -4.11 8.35 11.52
CA LEU A 47 -3.27 9.53 11.30
C LEU A 47 -2.77 9.66 9.86
N VAL A 48 -3.09 8.71 9.01
CA VAL A 48 -2.71 8.75 7.59
C VAL A 48 -3.59 9.75 6.85
N ASP A 49 -2.97 10.69 6.15
CA ASP A 49 -3.70 11.70 5.40
C ASP A 49 -4.07 11.22 4.00
N GLU A 50 -3.18 10.48 3.35
CA GLU A 50 -3.44 9.97 2.00
C GLU A 50 -2.53 8.78 1.68
N VAL A 51 -2.94 7.99 0.68
CA VAL A 51 -2.17 6.88 0.16
C VAL A 51 -1.96 7.08 -1.34
N ILE A 52 -0.71 7.02 -1.78
CA ILE A 52 -0.34 7.17 -3.19
C ILE A 52 0.40 5.92 -3.62
N LEU A 53 -0.10 5.23 -4.63
CA LEU A 53 0.53 4.05 -5.21
C LEU A 53 0.70 4.21 -6.71
N GLY A 54 1.83 3.74 -7.21
CA GLY A 54 2.09 3.69 -8.64
C GLY A 54 1.83 2.28 -9.19
N GLU A 55 1.22 2.24 -10.35
CA GLU A 55 1.00 1.00 -11.08
C GLU A 55 1.10 1.30 -12.57
N VAL A 56 2.07 0.69 -13.24
CA VAL A 56 2.32 0.95 -14.66
C VAL A 56 1.12 0.53 -15.51
N ARG A 57 0.48 -0.59 -15.14
CA ARG A 57 -0.69 -1.11 -15.85
C ARG A 57 -1.74 -1.50 -14.84
N GLN A 58 -2.88 -0.81 -14.86
CA GLN A 58 -3.98 -1.10 -13.95
C GLN A 58 -4.58 -2.48 -14.25
N SER A 59 -4.88 -3.21 -13.18
CA SER A 59 -5.57 -4.48 -13.30
C SER A 59 -7.09 -4.27 -13.35
N THR A 60 -7.80 -5.27 -13.87
CA THR A 60 -9.27 -5.25 -13.84
C THR A 60 -9.83 -5.53 -12.45
N GLU A 61 -9.03 -6.10 -11.56
CA GLU A 61 -9.44 -6.42 -10.19
C GLU A 61 -9.51 -5.18 -9.30
N ALA A 62 -8.64 -4.19 -9.53
CA ALA A 62 -8.56 -2.99 -8.72
C ALA A 62 -8.11 -1.83 -9.58
N SER A 63 -9.04 -1.10 -10.19
CA SER A 63 -8.74 0.03 -11.07
C SER A 63 -8.08 1.20 -10.32
N ASN A 64 -8.40 1.39 -9.04
CA ASN A 64 -7.67 2.29 -8.15
C ASN A 64 -7.02 1.46 -7.06
N ILE A 65 -5.79 1.01 -7.31
CA ILE A 65 -5.08 0.13 -6.40
C ILE A 65 -4.81 0.77 -5.03
N ALA A 66 -4.56 2.07 -5.00
CA ALA A 66 -4.31 2.77 -3.73
C ALA A 66 -5.53 2.71 -2.82
N ARG A 67 -6.71 2.92 -3.36
CA ARG A 67 -7.96 2.87 -2.60
C ARG A 67 -8.24 1.45 -2.09
N CYS A 68 -8.13 0.46 -2.96
CA CYS A 68 -8.33 -0.95 -2.59
C CYS A 68 -7.33 -1.38 -1.52
N ALA A 69 -6.05 -1.08 -1.70
CA ALA A 69 -5.01 -1.46 -0.75
C ALA A 69 -5.19 -0.76 0.60
N ALA A 70 -5.57 0.52 0.61
CA ALA A 70 -5.80 1.26 1.83
C ALA A 70 -6.95 0.65 2.65
N LEU A 71 -8.06 0.31 1.99
CA LEU A 71 -9.20 -0.31 2.67
C LEU A 71 -8.86 -1.70 3.19
N GLU A 72 -8.15 -2.51 2.42
CA GLU A 72 -7.72 -3.84 2.86
C GLU A 72 -6.71 -3.77 4.00
N ALA A 73 -5.88 -2.73 4.06
CA ALA A 73 -4.94 -2.53 5.15
C ALA A 73 -5.63 -2.09 6.45
N GLY A 74 -6.92 -1.79 6.40
CA GLY A 74 -7.68 -1.37 7.57
C GLY A 74 -7.62 0.12 7.85
N LEU A 75 -7.22 0.94 6.89
CA LEU A 75 -7.24 2.39 7.04
C LEU A 75 -8.69 2.90 7.04
N PRO A 76 -8.96 4.05 7.72
CA PRO A 76 -10.29 4.64 7.67
C PRO A 76 -10.73 4.95 6.23
N GLU A 77 -12.01 4.77 5.94
CA GLU A 77 -12.54 5.04 4.60
C GLU A 77 -12.47 6.51 4.19
N THR A 78 -12.21 7.40 5.15
CA THR A 78 -12.01 8.83 4.90
C THR A 78 -10.62 9.15 4.32
N VAL A 79 -9.68 8.20 4.36
CA VAL A 79 -8.32 8.40 3.81
C VAL A 79 -8.38 8.30 2.29
N PRO A 80 -8.03 9.36 1.55
CA PRO A 80 -8.02 9.28 0.08
C PRO A 80 -6.87 8.43 -0.44
N GLY A 81 -7.08 7.77 -1.57
CA GLY A 81 -6.07 6.97 -2.26
C GLY A 81 -6.06 7.25 -3.76
N PHE A 82 -4.86 7.38 -4.33
CA PHE A 82 -4.67 7.56 -5.79
C PHE A 82 -3.30 7.14 -6.29
#